data_93c0754ef5f8ff38d708828d328a20f8
#
_entry.id   93c0754ef5f8ff38d708828d328a20f8
#
_cell.length_a   1.000
_cell.length_b   1.000
_cell.length_c   1.000
_cell.angle_alpha   90.00
_cell.angle_beta   90.00
_cell.angle_gamma   90.00
#
_symmetry.space_group_name_H-M   'P 1'
#
loop_
_entity.id
_entity.type
_entity.pdbx_description
1 polymer ?
#
loop_
_entity_poly.entity_id
_entity_poly.type
_entity_poly.pdbx_seq_one_letter_code
_entity_poly.pdbx_strand_id
1 'polypeptide(L)'
;MADGMTTRDGTRTYWEARHADHDDLASGGHIGLDRPGNELFYAQRLGTLLALVGDLSSPAAPLFVLDAGCGKGYFARALARCGHRVDAFDASGTAVDHARAEGGGPRYAVAALDEWRGPWPYDIVVCVDVLFHVLDDEEWAAGLRNLASLVRVAGRLIVTDEDTGRRTPRGAHIVHRPLTAYRAELEPLGLRHTLSRPYGFRENRVGFHVFTRTR
;
A
#
# COMPACT_ATOMS: atom_id res chain seq x y z
N MET A 1 18.94 -22.19 3.76
CA MET A 1 18.25 -21.58 2.59
C MET A 1 17.30 -20.42 2.99
N ALA A 2 17.63 -19.69 4.06
CA ALA A 2 16.83 -18.54 4.51
C ALA A 2 17.43 -17.17 4.09
N ASP A 3 18.65 -17.16 3.55
CA ASP A 3 19.43 -15.93 3.32
C ASP A 3 19.07 -15.18 2.02
N GLY A 4 18.42 -15.81 1.06
CA GLY A 4 18.11 -15.19 -0.24
C GLY A 4 16.86 -14.31 -0.24
N MET A 5 16.05 -14.30 0.80
CA MET A 5 14.75 -13.61 0.84
C MET A 5 14.76 -12.31 1.65
N THR A 6 15.83 -12.02 2.36
CA THR A 6 15.99 -10.77 3.12
C THR A 6 16.47 -9.61 2.27
N THR A 7 16.82 -9.86 1.00
CA THR A 7 17.26 -8.85 0.06
C THR A 7 16.10 -8.34 -0.80
N ARG A 8 16.21 -7.10 -1.32
CA ARG A 8 15.28 -6.50 -2.29
C ARG A 8 14.97 -7.44 -3.47
N ASP A 9 16.01 -8.04 -4.06
CA ASP A 9 15.86 -8.96 -5.18
C ASP A 9 15.10 -10.22 -4.80
N GLY A 10 15.32 -10.75 -3.61
CA GLY A 10 14.58 -11.91 -3.10
C GLY A 10 13.10 -11.60 -2.88
N THR A 11 12.77 -10.45 -2.29
CA THR A 11 11.39 -9.99 -2.11
C THR A 11 10.70 -9.78 -3.47
N ARG A 12 11.36 -9.13 -4.42
CA ARG A 12 10.82 -8.91 -5.77
C ARG A 12 10.57 -10.25 -6.49
N THR A 13 11.54 -11.17 -6.48
CA THR A 13 11.40 -12.49 -7.11
C THR A 13 10.24 -13.29 -6.52
N TYR A 14 10.04 -13.21 -5.20
CA TYR A 14 8.90 -13.84 -4.55
C TYR A 14 7.56 -13.31 -5.07
N TRP A 15 7.41 -11.97 -5.16
CA TRP A 15 6.18 -11.34 -5.62
C TRP A 15 5.94 -11.56 -7.11
N GLU A 16 6.99 -11.56 -7.94
CA GLU A 16 6.87 -11.93 -9.37
C GLU A 16 6.28 -13.32 -9.54
N ALA A 17 6.85 -14.33 -8.85
CA ALA A 17 6.34 -15.70 -8.91
C ALA A 17 4.92 -15.79 -8.37
N ARG A 18 4.63 -15.13 -7.24
CA ARG A 18 3.31 -15.16 -6.63
C ARG A 18 2.23 -14.54 -7.52
N HIS A 19 2.53 -13.44 -8.22
CA HIS A 19 1.61 -12.82 -9.16
C HIS A 19 1.44 -13.62 -10.45
N ALA A 20 2.44 -14.41 -10.86
CA ALA A 20 2.34 -15.32 -12.00
C ALA A 20 1.47 -16.55 -11.68
N ASP A 21 1.62 -17.11 -10.47
CA ASP A 21 1.07 -18.43 -10.12
C ASP A 21 -0.36 -18.36 -9.54
N HIS A 22 -0.83 -17.19 -9.12
CA HIS A 22 -2.12 -17.04 -8.46
C HIS A 22 -3.05 -16.07 -9.20
N ASP A 23 -4.37 -16.26 -9.01
CA ASP A 23 -5.40 -15.35 -9.51
C ASP A 23 -5.32 -13.96 -8.88
N ASP A 24 -6.20 -13.05 -9.32
CA ASP A 24 -6.16 -11.64 -8.94
C ASP A 24 -6.25 -11.39 -7.44
N LEU A 25 -7.13 -12.11 -6.75
CA LEU A 25 -7.36 -11.90 -5.34
C LEU A 25 -6.40 -12.72 -4.47
N ALA A 26 -6.03 -13.93 -4.90
CA ALA A 26 -5.13 -14.79 -4.13
C ALA A 26 -3.68 -14.28 -4.16
N SER A 27 -3.26 -13.62 -5.25
CA SER A 27 -1.89 -13.15 -5.38
C SER A 27 -1.53 -12.07 -4.35
N GLY A 28 -2.40 -11.09 -4.10
CA GLY A 28 -2.23 -10.03 -3.10
C GLY A 28 -3.09 -10.21 -1.84
N GLY A 29 -3.81 -11.34 -1.74
CA GLY A 29 -4.72 -11.63 -0.63
C GLY A 29 -4.08 -12.48 0.47
N HIS A 30 -4.93 -12.98 1.36
CA HIS A 30 -4.50 -13.82 2.47
C HIS A 30 -4.44 -15.30 2.03
N ILE A 31 -3.26 -15.92 2.19
CA ILE A 31 -2.98 -17.30 1.75
C ILE A 31 -3.94 -18.34 2.36
N GLY A 32 -4.36 -18.12 3.61
CA GLY A 32 -5.25 -19.03 4.33
C GLY A 32 -6.73 -18.89 4.02
N LEU A 33 -7.10 -18.02 3.08
CA LEU A 33 -8.49 -17.81 2.66
C LEU A 33 -8.73 -18.45 1.29
N ASP A 34 -9.92 -19.02 1.14
CA ASP A 34 -10.47 -19.39 -0.15
C ASP A 34 -10.86 -18.14 -0.97
N ARG A 35 -11.29 -18.33 -2.22
CA ARG A 35 -11.67 -17.23 -3.09
C ARG A 35 -12.79 -16.35 -2.49
N PRO A 36 -13.94 -16.88 -2.03
CA PRO A 36 -14.97 -16.08 -1.37
C PRO A 36 -14.44 -15.31 -0.15
N GLY A 37 -13.59 -15.94 0.66
CA GLY A 37 -12.95 -15.28 1.81
C GLY A 37 -12.05 -14.12 1.39
N ASN A 38 -11.27 -14.26 0.31
CA ASN A 38 -10.46 -13.17 -0.24
C ASN A 38 -11.33 -12.06 -0.84
N GLU A 39 -12.43 -12.37 -1.51
CA GLU A 39 -13.37 -11.36 -2.01
C GLU A 39 -13.94 -10.49 -0.87
N LEU A 40 -14.38 -11.12 0.21
CA LEU A 40 -14.86 -10.40 1.39
C LEU A 40 -13.75 -9.56 2.05
N PHE A 41 -12.54 -10.10 2.14
CA PHE A 41 -11.38 -9.41 2.69
C PHE A 41 -11.00 -8.16 1.87
N TYR A 42 -11.02 -8.25 0.54
CA TYR A 42 -10.79 -7.11 -0.34
C TYR A 42 -11.91 -6.07 -0.25
N ALA A 43 -13.17 -6.51 -0.25
CA ALA A 43 -14.32 -5.61 -0.14
C ALA A 43 -14.32 -4.82 1.17
N GLN A 44 -13.98 -5.46 2.30
CA GLN A 44 -13.88 -4.82 3.60
C GLN A 44 -12.80 -3.73 3.62
N ARG A 45 -11.60 -4.05 3.12
CA ARG A 45 -10.50 -3.09 3.02
C ARG A 45 -10.83 -1.94 2.07
N LEU A 46 -11.44 -2.25 0.92
CA LEU A 46 -11.86 -1.24 -0.03
C LEU A 46 -12.88 -0.27 0.57
N GLY A 47 -13.91 -0.78 1.25
CA GLY A 47 -14.91 0.06 1.91
C GLY A 47 -14.27 1.02 2.94
N THR A 48 -13.34 0.50 3.74
CA THR A 48 -12.60 1.33 4.71
C THR A 48 -11.70 2.36 4.01
N LEU A 49 -10.97 1.97 2.97
CA LEU A 49 -10.11 2.87 2.20
C LEU A 49 -10.93 4.00 1.55
N LEU A 50 -12.05 3.68 0.90
CA LEU A 50 -12.91 4.68 0.26
C LEU A 50 -13.50 5.66 1.28
N ALA A 51 -13.85 5.20 2.48
CA ALA A 51 -14.29 6.09 3.56
C ALA A 51 -13.18 7.05 4.01
N LEU A 52 -11.92 6.58 4.10
CA LEU A 52 -10.76 7.42 4.44
C LEU A 52 -10.42 8.43 3.33
N VAL A 53 -10.60 8.06 2.07
CA VAL A 53 -10.41 8.94 0.90
C VAL A 53 -11.57 9.93 0.79
N GLY A 54 -12.80 9.48 0.99
CA GLY A 54 -14.02 10.28 0.88
C GLY A 54 -14.04 11.54 1.73
N ASP A 55 -13.40 11.52 2.91
CA ASP A 55 -13.28 12.69 3.79
C ASP A 55 -12.56 13.89 3.14
N LEU A 56 -11.77 13.66 2.08
CA LEU A 56 -11.10 14.72 1.30
C LEU A 56 -11.79 15.00 -0.03
N SER A 57 -12.67 14.12 -0.48
CA SER A 57 -13.31 14.25 -1.79
C SER A 57 -14.35 15.36 -1.76
N SER A 58 -14.21 16.31 -2.68
CA SER A 58 -15.32 17.20 -3.07
C SER A 58 -15.98 16.62 -4.32
N PRO A 59 -17.32 16.59 -4.42
CA PRO A 59 -18.01 16.16 -5.65
C PRO A 59 -17.57 16.91 -6.91
N ALA A 60 -17.00 18.08 -6.75
CA ALA A 60 -16.61 18.97 -7.86
C ALA A 60 -15.13 18.82 -8.29
N ALA A 61 -14.28 18.10 -7.57
CA ALA A 61 -12.85 18.02 -7.88
C ALA A 61 -12.28 16.63 -7.68
N PRO A 62 -11.78 15.99 -8.75
CA PRO A 62 -11.06 14.72 -8.62
C PRO A 62 -9.74 14.92 -7.86
N LEU A 63 -9.43 14.00 -6.95
CA LEU A 63 -8.14 13.94 -6.26
C LEU A 63 -7.08 13.31 -7.16
N PHE A 64 -5.83 13.71 -6.95
CA PHE A 64 -4.66 12.99 -7.44
C PHE A 64 -4.25 11.95 -6.39
N VAL A 65 -4.36 10.69 -6.73
CA VAL A 65 -4.09 9.56 -5.83
C VAL A 65 -2.95 8.71 -6.37
N LEU A 66 -2.05 8.29 -5.49
CA LEU A 66 -1.04 7.30 -5.77
C LEU A 66 -1.36 6.00 -5.02
N ASP A 67 -1.39 4.87 -5.73
CA ASP A 67 -1.45 3.52 -5.16
C ASP A 67 -0.07 2.87 -5.27
N ALA A 68 0.65 2.82 -4.15
CA ALA A 68 2.03 2.33 -4.06
C ALA A 68 2.07 0.87 -3.64
N GLY A 69 2.59 0.00 -4.50
CA GLY A 69 2.50 -1.45 -4.36
C GLY A 69 1.09 -1.93 -4.73
N CYS A 70 0.62 -1.51 -5.90
CA CYS A 70 -0.76 -1.71 -6.33
C CYS A 70 -1.10 -3.17 -6.69
N GLY A 71 -0.11 -4.06 -6.78
CA GLY A 71 -0.30 -5.41 -7.27
C GLY A 71 -1.01 -5.41 -8.63
N LYS A 72 -2.02 -6.24 -8.78
CA LYS A 72 -2.86 -6.32 -10.00
C LYS A 72 -3.91 -5.19 -10.11
N GLY A 73 -3.81 -4.11 -9.31
CA GLY A 73 -4.55 -2.87 -9.49
C GLY A 73 -5.97 -2.83 -8.92
N TYR A 74 -6.31 -3.68 -7.95
CA TYR A 74 -7.67 -3.75 -7.37
C TYR A 74 -8.11 -2.41 -6.76
N PHE A 75 -7.30 -1.84 -5.85
CA PHE A 75 -7.62 -0.56 -5.19
C PHE A 75 -7.48 0.62 -6.15
N ALA A 76 -6.44 0.63 -6.99
CA ALA A 76 -6.23 1.67 -7.99
C ALA A 76 -7.45 1.83 -8.93
N ARG A 77 -7.98 0.72 -9.48
CA ARG A 77 -9.18 0.76 -10.34
C ARG A 77 -10.43 1.22 -9.59
N ALA A 78 -10.59 0.82 -8.34
CA ALA A 78 -11.72 1.26 -7.52
C ALA A 78 -11.70 2.78 -7.29
N LEU A 79 -10.52 3.33 -6.95
CA LEU A 79 -10.30 4.77 -6.79
C LEU A 79 -10.57 5.54 -8.09
N ALA A 80 -10.11 5.00 -9.24
CA ALA A 80 -10.38 5.62 -10.54
C ALA A 80 -11.89 5.62 -10.89
N ARG A 81 -12.62 4.53 -10.58
CA ARG A 81 -14.09 4.49 -10.73
C ARG A 81 -14.83 5.50 -9.85
N CYS A 82 -14.24 5.91 -8.74
CA CYS A 82 -14.76 7.00 -7.89
C CYS A 82 -14.48 8.39 -8.48
N GLY A 83 -13.88 8.49 -9.68
CA GLY A 83 -13.63 9.75 -10.37
C GLY A 83 -12.28 10.39 -10.05
N HIS A 84 -11.39 9.71 -9.33
CA HIS A 84 -10.06 10.22 -9.02
C HIS A 84 -9.06 9.99 -10.16
N ARG A 85 -8.01 10.81 -10.21
CA ARG A 85 -6.86 10.62 -11.11
C ARG A 85 -5.84 9.76 -10.37
N VAL A 86 -5.62 8.54 -10.86
CA VAL A 86 -4.82 7.54 -10.15
C VAL A 86 -3.55 7.21 -10.93
N ASP A 87 -2.41 7.38 -10.27
CA ASP A 87 -1.16 6.73 -10.61
C ASP A 87 -0.97 5.52 -9.71
N ALA A 88 -0.40 4.45 -10.24
CA ALA A 88 -0.16 3.23 -9.50
C ALA A 88 1.16 2.58 -9.91
N PHE A 89 1.88 2.02 -8.98
CA PHE A 89 3.10 1.27 -9.30
C PHE A 89 3.25 0.03 -8.41
N ASP A 90 3.97 -0.94 -8.94
CA ASP A 90 4.40 -2.13 -8.20
C ASP A 90 5.81 -2.52 -8.63
N ALA A 91 6.56 -3.20 -7.77
CA ALA A 91 7.87 -3.71 -8.10
C ALA A 91 7.79 -4.94 -9.04
N SER A 92 6.66 -5.63 -9.09
CA SER A 92 6.39 -6.77 -9.96
C SER A 92 5.92 -6.31 -11.33
N GLY A 93 6.72 -6.62 -12.36
CA GLY A 93 6.34 -6.40 -13.77
C GLY A 93 5.11 -7.20 -14.15
N THR A 94 5.02 -8.46 -13.71
CA THR A 94 3.88 -9.35 -13.93
C THR A 94 2.58 -8.76 -13.39
N ALA A 95 2.60 -8.22 -12.17
CA ALA A 95 1.43 -7.57 -11.58
C ALA A 95 0.99 -6.34 -12.39
N VAL A 96 1.95 -5.50 -12.76
CA VAL A 96 1.70 -4.27 -13.53
C VAL A 96 1.15 -4.58 -14.93
N ASP A 97 1.68 -5.58 -15.60
CA ASP A 97 1.19 -5.96 -16.93
C ASP A 97 -0.24 -6.50 -16.87
N HIS A 98 -0.56 -7.28 -15.84
CA HIS A 98 -1.94 -7.70 -15.57
C HIS A 98 -2.86 -6.49 -15.29
N ALA A 99 -2.42 -5.57 -14.42
CA ALA A 99 -3.21 -4.37 -14.10
C ALA A 99 -3.47 -3.49 -15.33
N ARG A 100 -2.49 -3.37 -16.24
CA ARG A 100 -2.63 -2.66 -17.52
C ARG A 100 -3.63 -3.35 -18.46
N ALA A 101 -3.57 -4.69 -18.55
CA ALA A 101 -4.49 -5.47 -19.38
C ALA A 101 -5.95 -5.32 -18.93
N GLU A 102 -6.19 -5.26 -17.62
CA GLU A 102 -7.51 -4.99 -17.04
C GLU A 102 -8.00 -3.55 -17.27
N GLY A 103 -7.10 -2.60 -17.52
CA GLY A 103 -7.45 -1.21 -17.78
C GLY A 103 -8.08 -0.50 -16.57
N GLY A 104 -9.18 0.24 -16.83
CA GLY A 104 -10.00 0.85 -15.77
C GLY A 104 -9.54 2.23 -15.28
N GLY A 105 -8.63 2.90 -16.01
CA GLY A 105 -8.32 4.33 -15.84
C GLY A 105 -7.01 4.69 -15.14
N PRO A 106 -6.42 3.91 -14.21
CA PRO A 106 -5.14 4.25 -13.60
C PRO A 106 -3.98 4.21 -14.59
N ARG A 107 -2.94 5.00 -14.33
CA ARG A 107 -1.65 4.91 -15.04
C ARG A 107 -0.72 4.03 -14.23
N TYR A 108 -0.29 2.92 -14.81
CA TYR A 108 0.53 1.92 -14.13
C TYR A 108 1.99 1.97 -14.53
N ALA A 109 2.91 1.79 -13.58
CA ALA A 109 4.35 1.70 -13.81
C ALA A 109 5.00 0.61 -12.96
N VAL A 110 6.16 0.12 -13.40
CA VAL A 110 7.02 -0.77 -12.61
C VAL A 110 8.04 0.10 -11.88
N ALA A 111 8.03 0.06 -10.55
CA ALA A 111 8.98 0.78 -9.71
C ALA A 111 9.03 0.19 -8.29
N ALA A 112 10.15 0.37 -7.59
CA ALA A 112 10.23 0.12 -6.16
C ALA A 112 9.72 1.34 -5.34
N LEU A 113 9.43 1.11 -4.03
CA LEU A 113 8.88 2.14 -3.14
C LEU A 113 9.77 3.38 -3.02
N ASP A 114 11.08 3.19 -3.02
CA ASP A 114 12.08 4.26 -2.88
C ASP A 114 12.51 4.87 -4.22
N GLU A 115 12.08 4.30 -5.34
CA GLU A 115 12.46 4.71 -6.70
C GLU A 115 11.40 5.55 -7.41
N TRP A 116 10.12 5.37 -7.09
CA TRP A 116 9.05 6.09 -7.76
C TRP A 116 9.21 7.60 -7.67
N ARG A 117 9.05 8.27 -8.80
CA ARG A 117 9.01 9.73 -8.90
C ARG A 117 7.74 10.14 -9.61
N GLY A 118 6.80 10.69 -8.87
CA GLY A 118 5.53 11.16 -9.43
C GLY A 118 5.71 12.43 -10.25
N PRO A 119 4.86 12.67 -11.24
CA PRO A 119 4.89 13.90 -12.04
C PRO A 119 4.38 15.14 -11.28
N TRP A 120 3.73 14.93 -10.12
CA TRP A 120 3.19 15.97 -9.23
C TRP A 120 3.08 15.43 -7.80
N PRO A 121 2.96 16.32 -6.79
CA PRO A 121 2.55 15.93 -5.45
C PRO A 121 1.09 15.42 -5.43
N TYR A 122 0.83 14.36 -4.65
CA TYR A 122 -0.48 13.73 -4.57
C TYR A 122 -1.30 14.26 -3.39
N ASP A 123 -2.63 14.31 -3.57
CA ASP A 123 -3.59 14.56 -2.48
C ASP A 123 -3.56 13.42 -1.47
N ILE A 124 -3.47 12.19 -2.01
CA ILE A 124 -3.44 10.96 -1.21
C ILE A 124 -2.41 10.01 -1.80
N VAL A 125 -1.56 9.46 -0.94
CA VAL A 125 -0.71 8.32 -1.22
C VAL A 125 -1.21 7.16 -0.38
N VAL A 126 -1.58 6.05 -1.00
CA VAL A 126 -1.95 4.80 -0.32
C VAL A 126 -0.88 3.73 -0.52
N CYS A 127 -0.63 2.93 0.51
CA CYS A 127 0.29 1.79 0.47
C CYS A 127 -0.32 0.67 1.33
N VAL A 128 -1.11 -0.20 0.67
CA VAL A 128 -1.96 -1.19 1.33
C VAL A 128 -1.32 -2.57 1.24
N ASP A 129 -1.02 -3.18 2.39
CA ASP A 129 -0.44 -4.52 2.53
C ASP A 129 0.91 -4.70 1.83
N VAL A 130 1.76 -3.68 1.88
CA VAL A 130 3.08 -3.68 1.22
C VAL A 130 4.22 -3.53 2.22
N LEU A 131 4.19 -2.49 3.07
CA LEU A 131 5.33 -2.10 3.90
C LEU A 131 5.78 -3.19 4.87
N PHE A 132 4.88 -4.00 5.40
CA PHE A 132 5.25 -5.12 6.27
C PHE A 132 5.86 -6.31 5.51
N HIS A 133 5.89 -6.27 4.17
CA HIS A 133 6.64 -7.20 3.33
C HIS A 133 8.05 -6.71 2.96
N VAL A 134 8.39 -5.47 3.30
CA VAL A 134 9.77 -4.97 3.20
C VAL A 134 10.50 -5.37 4.47
N LEU A 135 11.32 -6.41 4.39
CA LEU A 135 11.92 -7.07 5.56
C LEU A 135 13.11 -6.29 6.14
N ASP A 136 13.88 -5.64 5.28
CA ASP A 136 15.01 -4.79 5.68
C ASP A 136 14.51 -3.44 6.19
N ASP A 137 15.06 -2.98 7.32
CA ASP A 137 14.60 -1.77 8.00
C ASP A 137 15.06 -0.49 7.29
N GLU A 138 16.22 -0.51 6.61
CA GLU A 138 16.72 0.64 5.86
C GLU A 138 15.93 0.82 4.57
N GLU A 139 15.65 -0.27 3.85
CA GLU A 139 14.81 -0.28 2.67
C GLU A 139 13.38 0.18 3.00
N TRP A 140 12.81 -0.34 4.09
CA TRP A 140 11.51 0.08 4.59
C TRP A 140 11.46 1.59 4.87
N ALA A 141 12.45 2.10 5.60
CA ALA A 141 12.53 3.52 5.94
C ALA A 141 12.75 4.40 4.70
N ALA A 142 13.59 3.95 3.74
CA ALA A 142 13.80 4.66 2.48
C ALA A 142 12.51 4.74 1.65
N GLY A 143 11.78 3.62 1.51
CA GLY A 143 10.49 3.57 0.85
C GLY A 143 9.47 4.49 1.51
N LEU A 144 9.36 4.41 2.85
CA LEU A 144 8.42 5.23 3.62
C LEU A 144 8.71 6.73 3.48
N ARG A 145 10.00 7.15 3.54
CA ARG A 145 10.42 8.54 3.33
C ARG A 145 10.12 9.01 1.91
N ASN A 146 10.33 8.15 0.90
CA ASN A 146 9.98 8.48 -0.47
C ASN A 146 8.46 8.70 -0.61
N LEU A 147 7.64 7.78 -0.12
CA LEU A 147 6.17 7.94 -0.14
C LEU A 147 5.73 9.24 0.56
N ALA A 148 6.35 9.56 1.70
CA ALA A 148 6.11 10.81 2.40
C ALA A 148 6.39 12.03 1.52
N SER A 149 7.50 12.03 0.76
CA SER A 149 7.89 13.16 -0.10
C SER A 149 6.89 13.47 -1.22
N LEU A 150 6.10 12.47 -1.61
CA LEU A 150 5.11 12.56 -2.69
C LEU A 150 3.76 13.16 -2.23
N VAL A 151 3.52 13.27 -0.93
CA VAL A 151 2.28 13.83 -0.37
C VAL A 151 2.35 15.36 -0.40
N ARG A 152 1.35 16.04 -0.94
CA ARG A 152 1.26 17.50 -0.87
C ARG A 152 0.92 18.00 0.55
N VAL A 153 1.13 19.27 0.81
CA VAL A 153 0.65 19.92 2.05
C VAL A 153 -0.86 19.76 2.16
N ALA A 154 -1.35 19.44 3.33
CA ALA A 154 -2.72 19.03 3.66
C ALA A 154 -3.18 17.72 3.01
N GLY A 155 -2.29 17.02 2.28
CA GLY A 155 -2.52 15.67 1.77
C GLY A 155 -2.32 14.59 2.84
N ARG A 156 -2.59 13.34 2.47
CA ARG A 156 -2.53 12.19 3.37
C ARG A 156 -1.66 11.06 2.81
N LEU A 157 -0.88 10.45 3.68
CA LEU A 157 -0.29 9.13 3.48
C LEU A 157 -1.11 8.12 4.28
N ILE A 158 -1.62 7.10 3.61
CA ILE A 158 -2.42 6.02 4.21
C ILE A 158 -1.62 4.72 4.04
N VAL A 159 -1.15 4.16 5.12
CA VAL A 159 -0.40 2.90 5.14
C VAL A 159 -1.13 1.86 5.98
N THR A 160 -0.74 0.60 5.84
CA THR A 160 -1.31 -0.48 6.64
C THR A 160 -0.24 -1.28 7.36
N ASP A 161 -0.48 -1.58 8.62
CA ASP A 161 0.33 -2.48 9.44
C ASP A 161 -0.47 -2.95 10.67
N GLU A 162 0.06 -3.95 11.39
CA GLU A 162 -0.37 -4.30 12.74
C GLU A 162 0.49 -3.51 13.75
N ASP A 163 -0.13 -2.69 14.59
CA ASP A 163 0.59 -2.03 15.69
C ASP A 163 0.88 -3.01 16.82
N THR A 164 2.00 -3.69 16.72
CA THR A 164 2.45 -4.73 17.65
C THR A 164 3.22 -4.19 18.87
N GLY A 165 3.36 -2.86 19.00
CA GLY A 165 4.14 -2.21 20.05
C GLY A 165 5.66 -2.36 19.90
N ARG A 166 6.15 -3.28 19.07
CA ARG A 166 7.56 -3.51 18.73
C ARG A 166 7.68 -4.16 17.36
N ARG A 167 8.87 -4.11 16.76
CA ARG A 167 9.18 -4.84 15.52
C ARG A 167 8.95 -6.33 15.73
N THR A 168 8.07 -6.93 14.93
CA THR A 168 7.59 -8.29 15.10
C THR A 168 7.62 -9.07 13.78
N PRO A 169 8.64 -9.92 13.55
CA PRO A 169 8.64 -10.83 12.41
C PRO A 169 7.52 -11.87 12.52
N ARG A 170 6.91 -12.20 11.37
CA ARG A 170 5.92 -13.27 11.25
C ARG A 170 6.21 -14.11 10.01
N GLY A 171 6.73 -15.30 10.23
CA GLY A 171 7.18 -16.16 9.14
C GLY A 171 8.36 -15.55 8.37
N ALA A 172 8.50 -15.94 7.10
CA ALA A 172 9.64 -15.55 6.26
C ALA A 172 9.41 -14.26 5.44
N HIS A 173 8.20 -13.74 5.41
CA HIS A 173 7.80 -12.68 4.46
C HIS A 173 7.13 -11.47 5.08
N ILE A 174 7.03 -11.41 6.41
CA ILE A 174 6.31 -10.35 7.10
C ILE A 174 7.14 -9.85 8.29
N VAL A 175 7.24 -8.52 8.40
CA VAL A 175 7.76 -7.84 9.59
C VAL A 175 6.81 -6.69 9.91
N HIS A 176 5.98 -6.86 10.92
CA HIS A 176 5.17 -5.77 11.46
C HIS A 176 6.03 -4.79 12.24
N ARG A 177 5.81 -3.51 12.02
CA ARG A 177 6.48 -2.42 12.73
C ARG A 177 5.46 -1.60 13.51
N PRO A 178 5.80 -1.22 14.76
CA PRO A 178 4.88 -0.47 15.59
C PRO A 178 4.61 0.91 15.01
N LEU A 179 3.46 1.48 15.31
CA LEU A 179 3.09 2.83 14.89
C LEU A 179 4.14 3.88 15.31
N THR A 180 4.84 3.65 16.43
CA THR A 180 5.94 4.52 16.87
C THR A 180 7.12 4.55 15.88
N ALA A 181 7.41 3.45 15.17
CA ALA A 181 8.43 3.43 14.12
C ALA A 181 8.01 4.27 12.90
N TYR A 182 6.76 4.15 12.46
CA TYR A 182 6.20 5.01 11.41
C TYR A 182 6.26 6.49 11.79
N ARG A 183 5.89 6.83 13.01
CA ARG A 183 5.94 8.22 13.51
C ARG A 183 7.36 8.75 13.57
N ALA A 184 8.33 7.93 13.98
CA ALA A 184 9.73 8.34 14.03
C ALA A 184 10.28 8.74 12.64
N GLU A 185 9.86 8.07 11.57
CA GLU A 185 10.25 8.41 10.20
C GLU A 185 9.44 9.57 9.61
N LEU A 186 8.16 9.66 9.88
CA LEU A 186 7.23 10.56 9.19
C LEU A 186 7.08 11.93 9.85
N GLU A 187 7.09 12.01 11.18
CA GLU A 187 6.87 13.29 11.90
C GLU A 187 7.98 14.32 11.62
N PRO A 188 9.27 13.96 11.51
CA PRO A 188 10.32 14.90 11.11
C PRO A 188 10.09 15.48 9.70
N LEU A 189 9.41 14.72 8.82
CA LEU A 189 9.05 15.12 7.46
C LEU A 189 7.75 15.93 7.38
N GLY A 190 7.13 16.26 8.50
CA GLY A 190 5.91 17.06 8.57
C GLY A 190 4.61 16.28 8.40
N LEU A 191 4.64 14.95 8.46
CA LEU A 191 3.42 14.13 8.46
C LEU A 191 3.09 13.70 9.89
N ARG A 192 1.89 14.06 10.37
CA ARG A 192 1.42 13.69 11.70
C ARG A 192 0.39 12.58 11.61
N HIS A 193 0.52 11.58 12.48
CA HIS A 193 -0.50 10.55 12.64
C HIS A 193 -1.82 11.18 13.12
N THR A 194 -2.91 10.91 12.41
CA THR A 194 -4.23 11.52 12.69
C THR A 194 -5.31 10.49 12.98
N LEU A 195 -5.18 9.27 12.47
CA LEU A 195 -6.22 8.26 12.62
C LEU A 195 -5.64 6.87 12.43
N SER A 196 -6.16 5.88 13.19
CA SER A 196 -6.03 4.46 12.91
C SER A 196 -7.41 3.83 12.75
N ARG A 197 -7.57 2.94 11.76
CA ARG A 197 -8.78 2.17 11.51
C ARG A 197 -8.43 0.71 11.30
N PRO A 198 -8.88 -0.23 12.15
CA PRO A 198 -8.69 -1.65 11.91
C PRO A 198 -9.40 -2.08 10.62
N TYR A 199 -8.92 -3.14 9.97
CA TYR A 199 -9.64 -3.76 8.85
C TYR A 199 -11.03 -4.26 9.25
N GLY A 200 -11.15 -4.71 10.49
CA GLY A 200 -12.41 -5.26 10.99
C GLY A 200 -12.80 -6.59 10.34
N PHE A 201 -11.80 -7.33 9.83
CA PHE A 201 -12.02 -8.61 9.17
C PHE A 201 -11.53 -9.76 10.05
N ARG A 202 -12.47 -10.52 10.62
CA ARG A 202 -12.19 -11.65 11.52
C ARG A 202 -11.19 -11.26 12.62
N GLU A 203 -10.15 -12.07 12.82
CA GLU A 203 -9.09 -11.86 13.82
C GLU A 203 -7.89 -11.07 13.26
N ASN A 204 -7.98 -10.54 12.03
CA ASN A 204 -6.91 -9.77 11.43
C ASN A 204 -6.73 -8.45 12.20
N ARG A 205 -5.52 -8.23 12.72
CA ARG A 205 -5.17 -7.04 13.52
C ARG A 205 -4.55 -5.91 12.71
N VAL A 206 -4.33 -6.13 11.43
CA VAL A 206 -3.84 -5.08 10.54
C VAL A 206 -4.89 -3.99 10.40
N GLY A 207 -4.46 -2.76 10.34
CA GLY A 207 -5.31 -1.60 10.17
C GLY A 207 -4.65 -0.54 9.30
N PHE A 208 -5.47 0.41 8.88
CA PHE A 208 -5.02 1.63 8.22
C PHE A 208 -4.50 2.62 9.25
N HIS A 209 -3.36 3.23 8.96
CA HIS A 209 -2.80 4.36 9.69
C HIS A 209 -2.72 5.55 8.74
N VAL A 210 -3.34 6.65 9.13
CA VAL A 210 -3.42 7.87 8.33
C VAL A 210 -2.48 8.92 8.90
N PHE A 211 -1.62 9.45 8.04
CA PHE A 211 -0.72 10.55 8.35
C PHE A 211 -1.06 11.74 7.47
N THR A 212 -1.30 12.89 8.06
CA THR A 212 -1.62 14.14 7.34
C THR A 212 -0.40 15.05 7.31
N ARG A 213 -0.07 15.56 6.12
CA ARG A 213 1.04 16.50 5.94
C ARG A 213 0.63 17.89 6.40
N THR A 214 1.36 18.45 7.36
CA THR A 214 1.07 19.78 7.95
C THR A 214 1.97 20.90 7.43
N ARG A 215 3.09 20.55 6.79
CA ARG A 215 4.07 21.50 6.25
C ARG A 215 4.95 20.83 5.17
#